data_2b3792c3e64658f43bc0e6ab96d30a32
#
_entry.id   2b3792c3e64658f43bc0e6ab96d30a32
#
_cell.length_a   1.000
_cell.length_b   1.000
_cell.length_c   1.000
_cell.angle_alpha   90.00
_cell.angle_beta   90.00
_cell.angle_gamma   90.00
#
_symmetry.space_group_name_H-M   'P 1'
#
loop_
_entity.id
_entity.type
_entity.pdbx_description
1 polymer ?
#
loop_
_entity_poly.entity_id
_entity_poly.type
_entity_poly.pdbx_seq_one_letter_code
_entity_poly.pdbx_strand_id
1 'polypeptide(L)'
;LAELEPFIKAAVKGTMKVMNAKPVTFRLLDPPLHEFVPQTELKKNELAEELHISVGEIEKRGESLHEVNPMMGHRGVRLHITYPMISETQFRAIFTAAAELKKEGYTPKPEIMVPVTISERELRFQKAICEKIKAEVEAQFGFEIEYKFGTMIEIPRAALTADRMAKTAEF
;
A
#
# COMPACT_ATOMS: atom_id res chain seq x y z
N LEU A 1 -11.02 6.05 -2.40
CA LEU A 1 -10.09 5.41 -1.43
C LEU A 1 -10.67 5.33 -0.03
N ALA A 2 -11.38 6.36 0.45
CA ALA A 2 -12.01 6.33 1.78
C ALA A 2 -12.96 5.12 1.96
N GLU A 3 -13.66 4.72 0.92
CA GLU A 3 -14.55 3.55 0.93
C GLU A 3 -13.79 2.22 0.98
N LEU A 4 -12.55 2.18 0.49
CA LEU A 4 -11.70 0.98 0.50
C LEU A 4 -10.98 0.78 1.84
N GLU A 5 -10.69 1.85 2.57
CA GLU A 5 -9.94 1.78 3.83
C GLU A 5 -10.54 0.81 4.85
N PRO A 6 -11.87 0.76 5.09
CA PRO A 6 -12.48 -0.18 6.03
C PRO A 6 -12.24 -1.64 5.66
N PHE A 7 -12.26 -1.97 4.36
CA PHE A 7 -12.02 -3.34 3.88
C PHE A 7 -10.55 -3.75 4.07
N ILE A 8 -9.61 -2.86 3.72
CA ILE A 8 -8.18 -3.09 3.93
C ILE A 8 -7.92 -3.27 5.42
N LYS A 9 -8.46 -2.38 6.26
CA LYS A 9 -8.33 -2.45 7.72
C LYS A 9 -8.85 -3.77 8.27
N ALA A 10 -10.03 -4.22 7.84
CA ALA A 10 -10.62 -5.47 8.31
C ALA A 10 -9.74 -6.68 7.98
N ALA A 11 -9.21 -6.78 6.75
CA ALA A 11 -8.33 -7.85 6.33
C ALA A 11 -7.01 -7.85 7.11
N VAL A 12 -6.37 -6.68 7.25
CA VAL A 12 -5.13 -6.48 8.02
C VAL A 12 -5.34 -6.83 9.50
N LYS A 13 -6.42 -6.35 10.10
CA LYS A 13 -6.78 -6.63 11.50
C LYS A 13 -6.98 -8.12 11.74
N GLY A 14 -7.71 -8.80 10.86
CA GLY A 14 -7.93 -10.24 10.95
C GLY A 14 -6.61 -11.03 10.93
N THR A 15 -5.71 -10.69 10.01
CA THR A 15 -4.39 -11.34 9.90
C THR A 15 -3.54 -11.11 11.15
N MET A 16 -3.38 -9.86 11.60
CA MET A 16 -2.60 -9.55 12.80
C MET A 16 -3.18 -10.19 14.07
N LYS A 17 -4.53 -10.31 14.16
CA LYS A 17 -5.19 -10.95 15.29
C LYS A 17 -4.82 -12.42 15.41
N VAL A 18 -4.83 -13.17 14.32
CA VAL A 18 -4.44 -14.59 14.28
C VAL A 18 -2.96 -14.78 14.59
N MET A 19 -2.11 -13.89 14.06
CA MET A 19 -0.67 -13.96 14.22
C MET A 19 -0.17 -13.57 15.62
N ASN A 20 -0.93 -12.87 16.37
CA ASN A 20 -0.66 -12.29 17.69
C ASN A 20 0.76 -12.48 18.24
N ALA A 21 1.45 -11.38 18.54
CA ALA A 21 2.85 -11.35 19.00
C ALA A 21 3.92 -11.83 17.98
N LYS A 22 3.50 -12.29 16.79
CA LYS A 22 4.40 -12.60 15.68
C LYS A 22 4.41 -11.50 14.63
N PRO A 23 5.53 -11.26 13.94
CA PRO A 23 5.59 -10.26 12.88
C PRO A 23 4.70 -10.65 11.68
N VAL A 24 4.09 -9.64 11.07
CA VAL A 24 3.31 -9.78 9.84
C VAL A 24 3.76 -8.72 8.87
N THR A 25 4.33 -9.15 7.76
CA THR A 25 4.76 -8.23 6.70
C THR A 25 3.60 -7.93 5.74
N PHE A 26 3.25 -6.66 5.64
CA PHE A 26 2.27 -6.14 4.70
C PHE A 26 3.00 -5.46 3.54
N ARG A 27 2.94 -6.10 2.36
CA ARG A 27 3.40 -5.47 1.13
C ARG A 27 2.36 -4.45 0.68
N LEU A 28 2.81 -3.23 0.39
CA LEU A 28 1.96 -2.21 -0.19
C LEU A 28 1.51 -2.63 -1.60
N LEU A 29 0.46 -1.97 -2.11
CA LEU A 29 -0.11 -2.24 -3.42
C LEU A 29 0.98 -2.30 -4.50
N ASP A 30 1.09 -3.44 -5.16
CA ASP A 30 2.12 -3.68 -6.16
C ASP A 30 1.57 -3.75 -7.61
N PRO A 31 0.43 -4.42 -7.89
CA PRO A 31 -0.07 -4.54 -9.25
C PRO A 31 -0.31 -3.19 -9.93
N PRO A 32 -0.07 -3.08 -11.24
CA PRO A 32 -0.39 -1.89 -12.00
C PRO A 32 -1.90 -1.67 -12.09
N LEU A 33 -2.32 -0.41 -12.24
CA LEU A 33 -3.75 -0.03 -12.18
C LEU A 33 -4.60 -0.68 -13.26
N HIS A 34 -4.04 -1.03 -14.43
CA HIS A 34 -4.80 -1.67 -15.50
C HIS A 34 -5.37 -3.05 -15.11
N GLU A 35 -4.77 -3.73 -14.13
CA GLU A 35 -5.29 -5.02 -13.64
C GLU A 35 -6.63 -4.87 -12.90
N PHE A 36 -6.95 -3.68 -12.42
CA PHE A 36 -8.20 -3.37 -11.73
C PHE A 36 -9.31 -2.87 -12.66
N VAL A 37 -8.99 -2.64 -13.94
CA VAL A 37 -9.99 -2.22 -14.93
C VAL A 37 -10.80 -3.44 -15.37
N PRO A 38 -12.15 -3.37 -15.38
CA PRO A 38 -12.98 -4.51 -15.79
C PRO A 38 -12.72 -4.86 -17.25
N GLN A 39 -12.52 -6.18 -17.51
CA GLN A 39 -12.21 -6.70 -18.84
C GLN A 39 -13.46 -7.14 -19.62
N THR A 40 -14.54 -7.47 -18.92
CA THR A 40 -15.77 -7.94 -19.55
C THR A 40 -16.76 -6.82 -19.77
N GLU A 41 -17.51 -6.87 -20.90
CA GLU A 41 -18.54 -5.88 -21.23
C GLU A 41 -19.59 -5.73 -20.11
N LEU A 42 -19.99 -6.84 -19.48
CA LEU A 42 -20.94 -6.81 -18.37
C LEU A 42 -20.42 -5.95 -17.23
N LYS A 43 -19.21 -6.20 -16.75
CA LYS A 43 -18.60 -5.45 -15.65
C LYS A 43 -18.27 -3.99 -16.00
N LYS A 44 -17.97 -3.71 -17.29
CA LYS A 44 -17.79 -2.33 -17.75
C LYS A 44 -19.12 -1.56 -17.69
N ASN A 45 -20.21 -2.18 -18.10
CA ASN A 45 -21.53 -1.57 -18.02
C ASN A 45 -21.97 -1.33 -16.58
N GLU A 46 -21.82 -2.33 -15.69
CA GLU A 46 -22.09 -2.19 -14.26
C GLU A 46 -21.32 -1.02 -13.64
N LEU A 47 -20.01 -0.95 -13.91
CA LEU A 47 -19.16 0.13 -13.40
C LEU A 47 -19.54 1.50 -14.00
N ALA A 48 -19.93 1.54 -15.29
CA ALA A 48 -20.38 2.76 -15.94
C ALA A 48 -21.64 3.32 -15.29
N GLU A 49 -22.60 2.45 -14.97
CA GLU A 49 -23.82 2.80 -14.24
C GLU A 49 -23.52 3.32 -12.83
N GLU A 50 -22.67 2.62 -12.07
CA GLU A 50 -22.29 3.02 -10.70
C GLU A 50 -21.57 4.36 -10.64
N LEU A 51 -20.66 4.61 -11.60
CA LEU A 51 -19.88 5.84 -11.65
C LEU A 51 -20.58 6.99 -12.41
N HIS A 52 -21.75 6.74 -13.03
CA HIS A 52 -22.47 7.70 -13.88
C HIS A 52 -21.62 8.26 -15.03
N ILE A 53 -20.82 7.39 -15.67
CA ILE A 53 -19.97 7.72 -16.83
C ILE A 53 -20.26 6.78 -17.98
N SER A 54 -19.75 7.08 -19.17
CA SER A 54 -19.93 6.21 -20.33
C SER A 54 -18.94 5.03 -20.31
N VAL A 55 -19.35 3.90 -20.91
CA VAL A 55 -18.46 2.75 -21.12
C VAL A 55 -17.20 3.15 -21.90
N GLY A 56 -17.34 4.02 -22.89
CA GLY A 56 -16.22 4.54 -23.69
C GLY A 56 -15.18 5.31 -22.83
N GLU A 57 -15.61 5.99 -21.76
CA GLU A 57 -14.68 6.62 -20.82
C GLU A 57 -13.90 5.58 -19.99
N ILE A 58 -14.55 4.49 -19.58
CA ILE A 58 -13.89 3.39 -18.89
C ILE A 58 -12.85 2.73 -19.80
N GLU A 59 -13.20 2.47 -21.06
CA GLU A 59 -12.30 1.89 -22.06
C GLU A 59 -11.10 2.78 -22.33
N LYS A 60 -11.34 4.05 -22.61
CA LYS A 60 -10.28 5.05 -22.82
C LYS A 60 -9.34 5.15 -21.61
N ARG A 61 -9.90 5.08 -20.39
CA ARG A 61 -9.11 5.07 -19.17
C ARG A 61 -8.29 3.79 -19.05
N GLY A 62 -8.91 2.64 -19.33
CA GLY A 62 -8.24 1.34 -19.36
C GLY A 62 -7.07 1.30 -20.34
N GLU A 63 -7.27 1.78 -21.56
CA GLU A 63 -6.21 1.89 -22.57
C GLU A 63 -5.08 2.82 -22.11
N SER A 64 -5.39 3.95 -21.48
CA SER A 64 -4.38 4.88 -20.96
C SER A 64 -3.54 4.31 -19.80
N LEU A 65 -4.04 3.28 -19.13
CA LEU A 65 -3.36 2.59 -18.03
C LEU A 65 -2.63 1.33 -18.50
N HIS A 66 -2.85 0.89 -19.74
CA HIS A 66 -2.23 -0.32 -20.28
C HIS A 66 -0.73 -0.16 -20.42
N GLU A 67 0.01 -1.14 -19.91
CA GLU A 67 1.47 -1.18 -19.93
C GLU A 67 1.96 -2.26 -20.91
N VAL A 68 2.90 -1.92 -21.79
CA VAL A 68 3.53 -2.88 -22.70
C VAL A 68 4.37 -3.89 -21.91
N ASN A 69 5.05 -3.43 -20.86
CA ASN A 69 5.76 -4.27 -19.91
C ASN A 69 5.25 -3.99 -18.47
N PRO A 70 4.34 -4.81 -17.95
CA PRO A 70 3.77 -4.60 -16.61
C PRO A 70 4.81 -4.58 -15.49
N MET A 71 5.93 -5.29 -15.63
CA MET A 71 6.98 -5.32 -14.61
C MET A 71 7.74 -3.99 -14.50
N MET A 72 7.88 -3.27 -15.61
CA MET A 72 8.55 -1.97 -15.68
C MET A 72 7.58 -0.78 -15.69
N GLY A 73 6.28 -1.05 -15.66
CA GLY A 73 5.23 -0.07 -15.74
C GLY A 73 5.00 0.74 -14.47
N HIS A 74 3.88 1.46 -14.45
CA HIS A 74 3.46 2.33 -13.36
C HIS A 74 2.81 1.52 -12.23
N ARG A 75 3.63 0.95 -11.38
CA ARG A 75 3.25 0.06 -10.26
C ARG A 75 4.13 0.27 -9.04
N GLY A 76 3.78 -0.35 -7.92
CA GLY A 76 4.56 -0.35 -6.69
C GLY A 76 4.90 1.05 -6.20
N VAL A 77 6.12 1.29 -5.80
CA VAL A 77 6.57 2.59 -5.27
C VAL A 77 6.32 3.76 -6.24
N ARG A 78 6.44 3.53 -7.56
CA ARG A 78 6.21 4.58 -8.56
C ARG A 78 4.77 5.06 -8.52
N LEU A 79 3.81 4.13 -8.41
CA LEU A 79 2.40 4.44 -8.25
C LEU A 79 2.14 5.23 -6.96
N HIS A 80 2.78 4.83 -5.87
CA HIS A 80 2.65 5.49 -4.56
C HIS A 80 3.30 6.87 -4.50
N ILE A 81 4.28 7.16 -5.37
CA ILE A 81 4.86 8.51 -5.51
C ILE A 81 3.92 9.40 -6.32
N THR A 82 3.34 8.88 -7.41
CA THR A 82 2.40 9.64 -8.26
C THR A 82 1.07 9.90 -7.56
N TYR A 83 0.59 8.91 -6.79
CA TYR A 83 -0.67 8.97 -6.04
C TYR A 83 -0.44 8.64 -4.56
N PRO A 84 0.15 9.55 -3.78
CA PRO A 84 0.50 9.29 -2.36
C PRO A 84 -0.67 8.85 -1.49
N MET A 85 -1.88 9.28 -1.83
CA MET A 85 -3.10 8.89 -1.13
C MET A 85 -3.34 7.37 -1.08
N ILE A 86 -2.76 6.61 -2.02
CA ILE A 86 -2.87 5.14 -2.03
C ILE A 86 -2.08 4.56 -0.85
N SER A 87 -0.83 4.99 -0.67
CA SER A 87 -0.02 4.55 0.46
C SER A 87 -0.52 5.11 1.79
N GLU A 88 -0.98 6.36 1.83
CA GLU A 88 -1.61 6.95 3.03
C GLU A 88 -2.79 6.11 3.52
N THR A 89 -3.68 5.69 2.62
CA THR A 89 -4.83 4.83 2.94
C THR A 89 -4.38 3.47 3.50
N GLN A 90 -3.35 2.85 2.89
CA GLN A 90 -2.84 1.57 3.36
C GLN A 90 -2.13 1.70 4.72
N PHE A 91 -1.30 2.72 4.92
CA PHE A 91 -0.66 2.98 6.20
C PHE A 91 -1.69 3.23 7.30
N ARG A 92 -2.69 4.05 7.03
CA ARG A 92 -3.76 4.34 7.98
C ARG A 92 -4.53 3.08 8.37
N ALA A 93 -4.89 2.25 7.40
CA ALA A 93 -5.57 0.98 7.66
C ALA A 93 -4.73 0.05 8.54
N ILE A 94 -3.41 -0.08 8.26
CA ILE A 94 -2.49 -0.92 9.04
C ILE A 94 -2.35 -0.41 10.47
N PHE A 95 -2.05 0.87 10.66
CA PHE A 95 -1.84 1.43 11.99
C PHE A 95 -3.13 1.49 12.82
N THR A 96 -4.26 1.83 12.21
CA THR A 96 -5.55 1.81 12.89
C THR A 96 -5.91 0.39 13.35
N ALA A 97 -5.70 -0.62 12.50
CA ALA A 97 -5.92 -2.02 12.85
C ALA A 97 -5.00 -2.46 14.01
N ALA A 98 -3.73 -2.06 13.98
CA ALA A 98 -2.77 -2.36 15.06
C ALA A 98 -3.19 -1.67 16.38
N ALA A 99 -3.61 -0.40 16.32
CA ALA A 99 -4.07 0.34 17.48
C ALA A 99 -5.34 -0.28 18.10
N GLU A 100 -6.32 -0.65 17.27
CA GLU A 100 -7.52 -1.34 17.73
C GLU A 100 -7.19 -2.67 18.42
N LEU A 101 -6.32 -3.48 17.82
CA LEU A 101 -5.89 -4.75 18.42
C LEU A 101 -5.14 -4.57 19.72
N LYS A 102 -4.29 -3.55 19.84
CA LYS A 102 -3.61 -3.21 21.09
C LYS A 102 -4.61 -2.85 22.20
N LYS A 103 -5.68 -2.11 21.87
CA LYS A 103 -6.79 -1.87 22.81
C LYS A 103 -7.54 -3.14 23.22
N GLU A 104 -7.64 -4.12 22.31
CA GLU A 104 -8.24 -5.43 22.59
C GLU A 104 -7.32 -6.37 23.37
N GLY A 105 -6.11 -5.96 23.75
CA GLY A 105 -5.15 -6.75 24.54
C GLY A 105 -4.23 -7.66 23.69
N TYR A 106 -4.22 -7.49 22.36
CA TYR A 106 -3.27 -8.19 21.48
C TYR A 106 -1.94 -7.44 21.38
N THR A 107 -0.92 -8.12 20.87
CA THR A 107 0.41 -7.54 20.62
C THR A 107 0.72 -7.58 19.12
N PRO A 108 0.12 -6.66 18.30
CA PRO A 108 0.37 -6.62 16.87
C PRO A 108 1.80 -6.19 16.59
N LYS A 109 2.43 -6.82 15.59
CA LYS A 109 3.78 -6.49 15.10
C LYS A 109 3.75 -6.31 13.58
N PRO A 110 3.21 -5.22 13.07
CA PRO A 110 3.19 -4.95 11.64
C PRO A 110 4.58 -4.63 11.11
N GLU A 111 4.91 -5.19 9.97
CA GLU A 111 6.06 -4.84 9.15
C GLU A 111 5.54 -4.34 7.81
N ILE A 112 5.99 -3.16 7.37
CA ILE A 112 5.52 -2.53 6.13
C ILE A 112 6.61 -2.67 5.08
N MET A 113 6.27 -3.28 3.94
CA MET A 113 7.19 -3.54 2.84
C MET A 113 6.80 -2.76 1.58
N VAL A 114 7.71 -1.92 1.09
CA VAL A 114 7.53 -1.14 -0.14
C VAL A 114 8.05 -1.94 -1.34
N PRO A 115 7.20 -2.27 -2.33
CA PRO A 115 7.62 -3.03 -3.51
C PRO A 115 8.23 -2.14 -4.59
N VAL A 116 9.04 -2.74 -5.47
CA VAL A 116 9.59 -2.16 -6.72
C VAL A 116 10.45 -0.91 -6.49
N THR A 117 11.07 -0.79 -5.33
CA THR A 117 11.92 0.37 -5.00
C THR A 117 13.23 0.30 -5.79
N ILE A 118 13.63 1.42 -6.40
CA ILE A 118 14.84 1.54 -7.22
C ILE A 118 15.95 2.29 -6.47
N SER A 119 15.56 3.24 -5.61
CA SER A 119 16.51 4.11 -4.91
C SER A 119 16.09 4.40 -3.47
N GLU A 120 17.08 4.70 -2.64
CA GLU A 120 16.86 5.10 -1.24
C GLU A 120 15.96 6.35 -1.13
N ARG A 121 16.03 7.25 -2.11
CA ARG A 121 15.20 8.47 -2.13
C ARG A 121 13.70 8.16 -2.21
N GLU A 122 13.31 7.17 -3.01
CA GLU A 122 11.91 6.72 -3.11
C GLU A 122 11.45 6.10 -1.79
N LEU A 123 12.30 5.26 -1.20
CA LEU A 123 12.00 4.61 0.08
C LEU A 123 11.84 5.62 1.20
N ARG A 124 12.73 6.60 1.29
CA ARG A 124 12.68 7.70 2.27
C ARG A 124 11.42 8.56 2.10
N PHE A 125 10.99 8.82 0.86
CA PHE A 125 9.75 9.53 0.59
C PHE A 125 8.54 8.77 1.17
N GLN A 126 8.47 7.45 0.94
CA GLN A 126 7.40 6.62 1.51
C GLN A 126 7.49 6.52 3.04
N LYS A 127 8.69 6.45 3.60
CA LYS A 127 8.89 6.45 5.06
C LYS A 127 8.36 7.73 5.71
N ALA A 128 8.59 8.88 5.09
CA ALA A 128 8.07 10.15 5.60
C ALA A 128 6.54 10.21 5.66
N ILE A 129 5.87 9.67 4.63
CA ILE A 129 4.40 9.54 4.64
C ILE A 129 3.95 8.56 5.72
N CYS A 130 4.62 7.43 5.83
CA CYS A 130 4.33 6.41 6.83
C CYS A 130 4.40 6.97 8.26
N GLU A 131 5.48 7.67 8.59
CA GLU A 131 5.67 8.30 9.90
C GLU A 131 4.63 9.37 10.21
N LYS A 132 4.26 10.18 9.22
CA LYS A 132 3.18 11.16 9.35
C LYS A 132 1.85 10.48 9.73
N ILE A 133 1.46 9.46 8.98
CA ILE A 133 0.20 8.74 9.23
C ILE A 133 0.23 7.99 10.56
N LYS A 134 1.38 7.38 10.91
CA LYS A 134 1.59 6.76 12.22
C LYS A 134 1.31 7.77 13.35
N ALA A 135 1.95 8.94 13.30
CA ALA A 135 1.78 9.98 14.30
C ALA A 135 0.32 10.45 14.45
N GLU A 136 -0.41 10.57 13.33
CA GLU A 136 -1.84 10.92 13.35
C GLU A 136 -2.67 9.86 14.08
N VAL A 137 -2.42 8.57 13.80
CA VAL A 137 -3.13 7.45 14.45
C VAL A 137 -2.74 7.35 15.93
N GLU A 138 -1.48 7.50 16.28
CA GLU A 138 -1.01 7.48 17.67
C GLU A 138 -1.65 8.60 18.50
N ALA A 139 -1.74 9.81 17.92
CA ALA A 139 -2.43 10.92 18.57
C ALA A 139 -3.92 10.63 18.83
N GLN A 140 -4.58 9.94 17.90
CA GLN A 140 -5.98 9.55 18.03
C GLN A 140 -6.21 8.49 19.13
N PHE A 141 -5.27 7.54 19.25
CA PHE A 141 -5.42 6.40 20.18
C PHE A 141 -4.73 6.61 21.54
N GLY A 142 -3.77 7.54 21.63
CA GLY A 142 -3.08 7.91 22.87
C GLY A 142 -1.94 6.96 23.29
N PHE A 143 -1.39 6.18 22.37
CA PHE A 143 -0.25 5.30 22.63
C PHE A 143 0.58 5.04 21.37
N GLU A 144 1.83 4.63 21.58
CA GLU A 144 2.78 4.32 20.51
C GLU A 144 2.47 2.99 19.83
N ILE A 145 2.72 2.91 18.52
CA ILE A 145 2.60 1.70 17.69
C ILE A 145 3.99 1.30 17.21
N GLU A 146 4.45 0.14 17.67
CA GLU A 146 5.70 -0.45 17.18
C GLU A 146 5.48 -1.05 15.79
N TYR A 147 6.41 -0.81 14.87
CA TYR A 147 6.40 -1.38 13.53
C TYR A 147 7.82 -1.44 12.97
N LYS A 148 8.00 -2.15 11.86
CA LYS A 148 9.21 -2.07 11.04
C LYS A 148 8.88 -1.60 9.64
N PHE A 149 9.83 -0.89 9.04
CA PHE A 149 9.70 -0.37 7.69
C PHE A 149 10.81 -0.92 6.79
N GLY A 150 10.42 -1.57 5.70
CA GLY A 150 11.36 -2.24 4.81
C GLY A 150 10.97 -2.17 3.34
N THR A 151 11.71 -2.90 2.52
CA THR A 151 11.53 -2.88 1.07
C THR A 151 11.89 -4.22 0.43
N MET A 152 11.45 -4.41 -0.81
CA MET A 152 11.91 -5.50 -1.67
C MET A 152 13.13 -5.05 -2.47
N ILE A 153 14.20 -5.85 -2.42
CA ILE A 153 15.38 -5.67 -3.29
C ILE A 153 15.19 -6.57 -4.51
N GLU A 154 14.40 -6.12 -5.45
CA GLU A 154 13.98 -6.88 -6.63
C GLU A 154 14.31 -6.19 -7.96
N ILE A 155 14.81 -4.96 -7.92
CA ILE A 155 15.28 -4.21 -9.09
C ILE A 155 16.81 -4.22 -9.09
N PRO A 156 17.48 -4.48 -10.25
CA PRO A 156 18.94 -4.58 -10.31
C PRO A 156 19.68 -3.38 -9.71
N ARG A 157 19.19 -2.17 -9.93
CA ARG A 157 19.79 -0.98 -9.34
C ARG A 157 19.70 -0.98 -7.81
N ALA A 158 18.57 -1.40 -7.24
CA ALA A 158 18.41 -1.50 -5.80
C ALA A 158 19.39 -2.50 -5.19
N ALA A 159 19.60 -3.65 -5.87
CA ALA A 159 20.57 -4.65 -5.45
C ALA A 159 22.01 -4.09 -5.45
N LEU A 160 22.40 -3.37 -6.51
CA LEU A 160 23.73 -2.75 -6.61
C LEU A 160 23.96 -1.60 -5.62
N THR A 161 22.91 -1.02 -5.07
CA THR A 161 22.97 0.10 -4.10
C THR A 161 22.27 -0.25 -2.78
N ALA A 162 22.24 -1.52 -2.42
CA ALA A 162 21.56 -2.01 -1.21
C ALA A 162 22.12 -1.40 0.09
N ASP A 163 23.40 -1.06 0.10
CA ASP A 163 24.07 -0.32 1.19
C ASP A 163 23.40 1.04 1.47
N ARG A 164 22.87 1.69 0.44
CA ARG A 164 22.14 2.95 0.57
C ARG A 164 20.70 2.70 1.05
N MET A 165 20.07 1.64 0.54
CA MET A 165 18.71 1.25 0.95
C MET A 165 18.66 0.90 2.43
N ALA A 166 19.68 0.19 2.94
CA ALA A 166 19.81 -0.21 4.33
C ALA A 166 19.90 0.95 5.35
N LYS A 167 20.10 2.17 4.88
CA LYS A 167 20.03 3.36 5.74
C LYS A 167 18.61 3.75 6.14
N THR A 168 17.63 3.29 5.36
CA THR A 168 16.21 3.60 5.55
C THR A 168 15.38 2.35 5.86
N ALA A 169 15.72 1.23 5.25
CA ALA A 169 15.07 -0.05 5.46
C ALA A 169 15.61 -0.76 6.71
N GLU A 170 14.70 -1.40 7.44
CA GLU A 170 15.01 -2.22 8.62
C GLU A 170 14.99 -3.73 8.29
N PHE A 171 14.43 -4.06 7.11
CA PHE A 171 14.44 -5.41 6.53
C PHE A 171 14.24 -5.34 5.03
#